data_0b1a5b85cd9e4834557388576b4fd199
#
_entry.id   0b1a5b85cd9e4834557388576b4fd199
#
_cell.length_a   1.000
_cell.length_b   1.000
_cell.length_c   1.000
_cell.angle_alpha   90.00
_cell.angle_beta   90.00
_cell.angle_gamma   90.00
#
_symmetry.space_group_name_H-M   'P 1'
#
loop_
_entity.id
_entity.type
_entity.pdbx_description
1 polymer ?
#
loop_
_entity_poly.entity_id
_entity_poly.type
_entity_poly.pdbx_seq_one_letter_code
_entity_poly.pdbx_strand_id
1 'polypeptide(L)'
;MQLREMQEFSGRRGWTTEIFCDAGYSGSKLNRPELDRMMALARRRKCDVVVVYRFDRFARSLKQLMDALGEFDALGIQFVSLHENVDTTTPQGRLLFQIFGAIAEFERSLIRERVCSGLAHARSKGIRLGRPRRVADVQKIRSLRARGETWERVARRVGVSRATAVRLLKSAQKPSSKVSS
;
A
#
# COMPACT_ATOMS: atom_id res chain seq x y z
N MET A 1 7.46 -3.09 -33.45
CA MET A 1 6.19 -2.47 -33.86
C MET A 1 5.77 -1.43 -32.81
N GLN A 2 5.45 -1.78 -31.57
CA GLN A 2 4.98 -0.84 -30.52
C GLN A 2 5.93 0.36 -30.26
N LEU A 3 7.24 0.10 -30.11
CA LEU A 3 8.21 1.16 -29.86
C LEU A 3 8.30 2.17 -31.03
N ARG A 4 8.23 1.68 -32.25
CA ARG A 4 8.25 2.53 -33.45
C ARG A 4 7.03 3.45 -33.51
N GLU A 5 5.84 2.94 -33.20
CA GLU A 5 4.60 3.73 -33.16
C GLU A 5 4.67 4.84 -32.10
N MET A 6 5.23 4.55 -30.90
CA MET A 6 5.42 5.55 -29.85
C MET A 6 6.45 6.62 -30.26
N GLN A 7 7.54 6.22 -30.92
CA GLN A 7 8.55 7.15 -31.44
C GLN A 7 7.99 8.05 -32.56
N GLU A 8 7.22 7.47 -33.48
CA GLU A 8 6.57 8.22 -34.54
C GLU A 8 5.53 9.22 -34.00
N PHE A 9 4.78 8.81 -32.97
CA PHE A 9 3.83 9.69 -32.27
C PHE A 9 4.54 10.86 -31.59
N SER A 10 5.58 10.58 -30.82
CA SER A 10 6.37 11.60 -30.11
C SER A 10 7.09 12.53 -31.07
N GLY A 11 7.65 11.99 -32.17
CA GLY A 11 8.31 12.77 -33.22
C GLY A 11 7.36 13.74 -33.91
N ARG A 12 6.11 13.33 -34.21
CA ARG A 12 5.08 14.23 -34.79
C ARG A 12 4.71 15.39 -33.87
N ARG A 13 4.92 15.22 -32.55
CA ARG A 13 4.69 16.27 -31.55
C ARG A 13 5.94 17.10 -31.22
N GLY A 14 7.08 16.79 -31.86
CA GLY A 14 8.35 17.48 -31.60
C GLY A 14 8.94 17.22 -30.22
N TRP A 15 8.58 16.07 -29.57
CA TRP A 15 9.05 15.76 -28.24
C TRP A 15 10.42 15.07 -28.27
N THR A 16 11.30 15.45 -27.36
CA THR A 16 12.54 14.71 -27.08
C THR A 16 12.19 13.50 -26.20
N THR A 17 12.63 12.30 -26.60
CA THR A 17 12.22 11.06 -25.94
C THR A 17 13.38 10.31 -25.33
N GLU A 18 13.21 9.80 -24.11
CA GLU A 18 14.02 8.77 -23.48
C GLU A 18 13.20 7.48 -23.42
N ILE A 19 13.82 6.35 -23.76
CA ILE A 19 13.12 5.07 -23.89
C ILE A 19 13.44 4.18 -22.68
N PHE A 20 12.38 3.64 -22.05
CA PHE A 20 12.45 2.69 -20.95
C PHE A 20 11.80 1.38 -21.39
N CYS A 21 12.58 0.31 -21.44
CA CYS A 21 12.13 -0.97 -21.98
C CYS A 21 12.56 -2.12 -21.07
N ASP A 22 11.60 -2.75 -20.43
CA ASP A 22 11.80 -3.98 -19.65
C ASP A 22 11.61 -5.21 -20.57
N ALA A 23 12.59 -5.49 -21.45
CA ALA A 23 12.53 -6.61 -22.39
C ALA A 23 12.68 -7.96 -21.67
N GLY A 24 11.85 -8.96 -22.05
CA GLY A 24 11.95 -10.34 -21.57
C GLY A 24 11.40 -10.59 -20.15
N TYR A 25 10.74 -9.63 -19.53
CA TYR A 25 10.06 -9.85 -18.26
C TYR A 25 8.63 -10.36 -18.54
N SER A 26 8.40 -11.68 -18.32
CA SER A 26 7.06 -12.24 -18.28
C SER A 26 6.27 -11.60 -17.12
N GLY A 27 4.96 -11.44 -17.26
CA GLY A 27 4.09 -10.76 -16.29
C GLY A 27 4.14 -11.28 -14.84
N SER A 28 4.90 -12.35 -14.55
CA SER A 28 5.09 -12.93 -13.22
C SER A 28 6.30 -12.38 -12.46
N LYS A 29 7.29 -11.74 -13.10
CA LYS A 29 8.45 -11.19 -12.40
C LYS A 29 8.15 -9.83 -11.80
N LEU A 30 8.33 -9.71 -10.48
CA LEU A 30 8.05 -8.50 -9.68
C LEU A 30 8.96 -7.31 -10.01
N ASN A 31 10.12 -7.53 -10.64
CA ASN A 31 11.13 -6.50 -10.83
C ASN A 31 11.04 -5.90 -12.24
N ARG A 32 10.79 -4.59 -12.32
CA ARG A 32 10.72 -3.80 -13.56
C ARG A 32 11.65 -2.58 -13.43
N PRO A 33 12.99 -2.80 -13.56
CA PRO A 33 13.97 -1.77 -13.26
C PRO A 33 13.84 -0.52 -14.13
N GLU A 34 13.47 -0.67 -15.40
CA GLU A 34 13.31 0.48 -16.29
C GLU A 34 12.03 1.27 -15.97
N LEU A 35 10.94 0.60 -15.60
CA LEU A 35 9.75 1.29 -15.10
C LEU A 35 10.07 2.04 -13.81
N ASP A 36 10.77 1.42 -12.86
CA ASP A 36 11.16 2.05 -11.60
C ASP A 36 12.07 3.26 -11.84
N ARG A 37 13.00 3.15 -12.80
CA ARG A 37 13.87 4.25 -13.23
C ARG A 37 13.07 5.40 -13.82
N MET A 38 12.12 5.11 -14.71
CA MET A 38 11.22 6.10 -15.30
C MET A 38 10.40 6.82 -14.21
N MET A 39 9.80 6.07 -13.27
CA MET A 39 9.06 6.64 -12.15
C MET A 39 9.95 7.53 -11.26
N ALA A 40 11.22 7.14 -11.03
CA ALA A 40 12.17 7.95 -10.28
C ALA A 40 12.51 9.27 -10.99
N LEU A 41 12.59 9.29 -12.31
CA LEU A 41 12.77 10.52 -13.10
C LEU A 41 11.52 11.41 -13.06
N ALA A 42 10.34 10.81 -13.16
CA ALA A 42 9.07 11.50 -13.02
C ALA A 42 8.97 12.22 -11.66
N ARG A 43 9.27 11.54 -10.55
CA ARG A 43 9.31 12.12 -9.19
C ARG A 43 10.29 13.28 -9.06
N ARG A 44 11.36 13.28 -9.84
CA ARG A 44 12.33 14.37 -9.90
C ARG A 44 11.93 15.47 -10.89
N ARG A 45 10.75 15.38 -11.50
CA ARG A 45 10.25 16.31 -12.54
C ARG A 45 11.23 16.47 -13.71
N LYS A 46 11.82 15.35 -14.15
CA LYS A 46 12.75 15.31 -15.29
C LYS A 46 12.06 14.90 -16.59
N CYS A 47 10.74 14.77 -16.59
CA CYS A 47 9.93 14.56 -17.77
C CYS A 47 8.61 15.33 -17.65
N ASP A 48 8.08 15.76 -18.78
CA ASP A 48 6.81 16.49 -18.89
C ASP A 48 5.66 15.57 -19.28
N VAL A 49 5.97 14.50 -20.01
CA VAL A 49 5.00 13.55 -20.56
C VAL A 49 5.51 12.13 -20.43
N VAL A 50 4.66 11.22 -19.99
CA VAL A 50 4.90 9.78 -20.06
C VAL A 50 4.03 9.18 -21.16
N VAL A 51 4.67 8.55 -22.14
CA VAL A 51 3.98 7.87 -23.26
C VAL A 51 4.09 6.37 -23.07
N VAL A 52 2.97 5.67 -23.13
CA VAL A 52 2.92 4.20 -23.10
C VAL A 52 2.16 3.66 -24.30
N TYR A 53 2.46 2.46 -24.70
CA TYR A 53 1.73 1.83 -25.79
C TYR A 53 0.33 1.38 -25.35
N ARG A 54 0.25 0.74 -24.15
CA ARG A 54 -1.01 0.21 -23.55
C ARG A 54 -0.94 0.28 -22.04
N PHE A 55 -2.09 0.39 -21.41
CA PHE A 55 -2.20 0.37 -19.94
C PHE A 55 -1.66 -0.90 -19.30
N ASP A 56 -1.90 -2.09 -19.91
CA ASP A 56 -1.45 -3.38 -19.39
C ASP A 56 0.08 -3.56 -19.48
N ARG A 57 0.75 -2.79 -20.31
CA ARG A 57 2.23 -2.72 -20.35
C ARG A 57 2.79 -1.87 -19.24
N PHE A 58 2.07 -0.85 -18.84
CA PHE A 58 2.46 0.07 -17.80
C PHE A 58 2.12 -0.48 -16.40
N ALA A 59 0.86 -0.85 -16.16
CA ALA A 59 0.36 -1.30 -14.87
C ALA A 59 -0.24 -2.71 -14.94
N ARG A 60 -0.11 -3.48 -13.85
CA ARG A 60 -0.64 -4.84 -13.72
C ARG A 60 -2.04 -4.92 -13.14
N SER A 61 -2.53 -3.82 -12.61
CA SER A 61 -3.87 -3.71 -12.05
C SER A 61 -4.39 -2.28 -12.25
N LEU A 62 -5.70 -2.15 -12.26
CA LEU A 62 -6.35 -0.84 -12.33
C LEU A 62 -5.90 0.05 -11.17
N LYS A 63 -5.75 -0.52 -9.97
CA LYS A 63 -5.26 0.22 -8.80
C LYS A 63 -3.87 0.81 -9.06
N GLN A 64 -2.92 0.01 -9.53
CA GLN A 64 -1.56 0.48 -9.82
C GLN A 64 -1.56 1.56 -10.90
N LEU A 65 -2.40 1.42 -11.93
CA LEU A 65 -2.58 2.44 -12.95
C LEU A 65 -3.07 3.76 -12.33
N MET A 66 -4.14 3.70 -11.54
CA MET A 66 -4.74 4.88 -10.91
C MET A 66 -3.78 5.56 -9.92
N ASP A 67 -3.04 4.79 -9.14
CA ASP A 67 -2.04 5.34 -8.20
C ASP A 67 -0.92 6.07 -8.96
N ALA A 68 -0.41 5.51 -10.05
CA ALA A 68 0.61 6.14 -10.88
C ALA A 68 0.09 7.37 -11.62
N LEU A 69 -1.11 7.30 -12.18
CA LEU A 69 -1.74 8.43 -12.86
C LEU A 69 -2.02 9.59 -11.90
N GLY A 70 -2.47 9.30 -10.68
CA GLY A 70 -2.65 10.31 -9.63
C GLY A 70 -1.31 10.95 -9.22
N GLU A 71 -0.23 10.17 -9.19
CA GLU A 71 1.12 10.69 -8.96
C GLU A 71 1.58 11.62 -10.08
N PHE A 72 1.34 11.26 -11.34
CA PHE A 72 1.66 12.12 -12.48
C PHE A 72 0.89 13.44 -12.46
N ASP A 73 -0.41 13.39 -12.17
CA ASP A 73 -1.25 14.60 -12.06
C ASP A 73 -0.73 15.54 -10.97
N ALA A 74 -0.42 15.00 -9.78
CA ALA A 74 0.14 15.77 -8.67
C ALA A 74 1.53 16.39 -9.00
N LEU A 75 2.29 15.77 -9.90
CA LEU A 75 3.58 16.27 -10.37
C LEU A 75 3.45 17.20 -11.57
N GLY A 76 2.27 17.33 -12.17
CA GLY A 76 2.02 18.09 -13.41
C GLY A 76 2.52 17.38 -14.67
N ILE A 77 2.73 16.06 -14.62
CA ILE A 77 3.22 15.24 -15.73
C ILE A 77 2.02 14.74 -16.54
N GLN A 78 2.05 14.93 -17.83
CA GLN A 78 1.01 14.44 -18.73
C GLN A 78 1.21 12.94 -19.02
N PHE A 79 0.12 12.27 -19.34
CA PHE A 79 0.14 10.84 -19.65
C PHE A 79 -0.58 10.56 -20.96
N VAL A 80 0.05 9.73 -21.81
CA VAL A 80 -0.51 9.33 -23.10
C VAL A 80 -0.47 7.81 -23.23
N SER A 81 -1.59 7.20 -23.56
CA SER A 81 -1.68 5.80 -23.98
C SER A 81 -2.19 5.71 -25.40
N LEU A 82 -1.37 5.13 -26.29
CA LEU A 82 -1.68 5.12 -27.73
C LEU A 82 -2.85 4.19 -28.06
N HIS A 83 -2.85 2.99 -27.51
CA HIS A 83 -3.85 1.99 -27.84
C HIS A 83 -5.24 2.33 -27.29
N GLU A 84 -5.32 2.84 -26.07
CA GLU A 84 -6.58 3.26 -25.45
C GLU A 84 -7.01 4.68 -25.88
N ASN A 85 -6.21 5.39 -26.69
CA ASN A 85 -6.48 6.75 -27.15
C ASN A 85 -6.71 7.73 -25.97
N VAL A 86 -6.02 7.54 -24.87
CA VAL A 86 -6.05 8.45 -23.72
C VAL A 86 -4.86 9.38 -23.80
N ASP A 87 -5.13 10.68 -23.82
CA ASP A 87 -4.12 11.73 -23.95
C ASP A 87 -4.47 12.90 -23.03
N THR A 88 -3.84 12.93 -21.85
CA THR A 88 -4.12 13.97 -20.84
C THR A 88 -3.59 15.36 -21.24
N THR A 89 -2.86 15.48 -22.36
CA THR A 89 -2.52 16.79 -22.91
C THR A 89 -3.74 17.49 -23.53
N THR A 90 -4.80 16.71 -23.84
CA THR A 90 -6.07 17.20 -24.39
C THR A 90 -7.13 17.40 -23.30
N PRO A 91 -8.09 18.32 -23.45
CA PRO A 91 -9.20 18.47 -22.52
C PRO A 91 -10.04 17.19 -22.34
N GLN A 92 -10.26 16.46 -23.43
CA GLN A 92 -11.02 15.21 -23.43
C GLN A 92 -10.30 14.10 -22.62
N GLY A 93 -8.99 13.94 -22.83
CA GLY A 93 -8.19 12.98 -22.07
C GLY A 93 -8.11 13.33 -20.58
N ARG A 94 -8.03 14.61 -20.24
CA ARG A 94 -8.10 15.06 -18.84
C ARG A 94 -9.46 14.74 -18.21
N LEU A 95 -10.56 14.94 -18.92
CA LEU A 95 -11.89 14.57 -18.43
C LEU A 95 -11.99 13.06 -18.18
N LEU A 96 -11.55 12.22 -19.12
CA LEU A 96 -11.50 10.77 -18.97
C LEU A 96 -10.65 10.36 -17.74
N PHE A 97 -9.51 11.01 -17.57
CA PHE A 97 -8.64 10.78 -16.41
C PHE A 97 -9.34 11.11 -15.09
N GLN A 98 -10.04 12.24 -15.01
CA GLN A 98 -10.82 12.62 -13.81
C GLN A 98 -11.92 11.60 -13.50
N ILE A 99 -12.60 11.08 -14.53
CA ILE A 99 -13.62 10.04 -14.37
C ILE A 99 -13.00 8.76 -13.79
N PHE A 100 -11.86 8.31 -14.33
CA PHE A 100 -11.15 7.14 -13.79
C PHE A 100 -10.71 7.35 -12.33
N GLY A 101 -10.21 8.55 -12.00
CA GLY A 101 -9.87 8.92 -10.63
C GLY A 101 -11.06 8.84 -9.68
N ALA A 102 -12.20 9.38 -10.08
CA ALA A 102 -13.44 9.33 -9.30
C ALA A 102 -13.94 7.89 -9.09
N ILE A 103 -13.87 7.03 -10.12
CA ILE A 103 -14.23 5.61 -10.01
C ILE A 103 -13.31 4.89 -9.02
N ALA A 104 -12.00 5.13 -9.10
CA ALA A 104 -11.04 4.52 -8.19
C ALA A 104 -11.24 4.95 -6.73
N GLU A 105 -11.61 6.21 -6.50
CA GLU A 105 -11.93 6.71 -5.16
C GLU A 105 -13.24 6.12 -4.64
N PHE A 106 -14.23 5.99 -5.49
CA PHE A 106 -15.48 5.32 -5.16
C PHE A 106 -15.26 3.86 -4.75
N GLU A 107 -14.48 3.10 -5.51
CA GLU A 107 -14.12 1.72 -5.15
C GLU A 107 -13.39 1.64 -3.79
N ARG A 108 -12.44 2.55 -3.53
CA ARG A 108 -11.77 2.62 -2.22
C ARG A 108 -12.74 2.91 -1.09
N SER A 109 -13.70 3.80 -1.31
CA SER A 109 -14.71 4.15 -0.29
C SER A 109 -15.62 2.96 0.02
N LEU A 110 -16.06 2.21 -1.00
CA LEU A 110 -16.85 0.99 -0.83
C LEU A 110 -16.09 -0.10 -0.05
N ILE A 111 -14.80 -0.28 -0.34
CA ILE A 111 -13.97 -1.24 0.40
C ILE A 111 -13.85 -0.82 1.87
N ARG A 112 -13.60 0.46 2.12
CA ARG A 112 -13.51 1.01 3.49
C ARG A 112 -14.81 0.81 4.25
N GLU A 113 -15.95 1.09 3.63
CA GLU A 113 -17.27 0.90 4.22
C GLU A 113 -17.52 -0.57 4.58
N ARG A 114 -17.22 -1.50 3.68
CA ARG A 114 -17.35 -2.94 3.93
C ARG A 114 -16.46 -3.40 5.09
N VAL A 115 -15.21 -2.93 5.14
CA VAL A 115 -14.29 -3.23 6.24
C VAL A 115 -14.80 -2.67 7.56
N CYS A 116 -15.25 -1.42 7.60
CA CYS A 116 -15.81 -0.79 8.80
C CYS A 116 -17.05 -1.54 9.29
N SER A 117 -17.97 -1.88 8.38
CA SER A 117 -19.17 -2.66 8.71
C SER A 117 -18.83 -4.04 9.23
N GLY A 118 -17.85 -4.73 8.61
CA GLY A 118 -17.36 -6.03 9.08
C GLY A 118 -16.73 -5.96 10.48
N LEU A 119 -15.94 -4.91 10.75
CA LEU A 119 -15.34 -4.67 12.07
C LEU A 119 -16.40 -4.34 13.13
N ALA A 120 -17.41 -3.53 12.77
CA ALA A 120 -18.53 -3.22 13.66
C ALA A 120 -19.31 -4.49 14.02
N HIS A 121 -19.62 -5.33 13.03
CA HIS A 121 -20.28 -6.61 13.24
C HIS A 121 -19.44 -7.59 14.10
N ALA A 122 -18.13 -7.67 13.87
CA ALA A 122 -17.26 -8.48 14.70
C ALA A 122 -17.25 -7.99 16.17
N ARG A 123 -17.23 -6.66 16.39
CA ARG A 123 -17.32 -6.08 17.73
C ARG A 123 -18.66 -6.37 18.40
N SER A 124 -19.78 -6.28 17.68
CA SER A 124 -21.11 -6.60 18.24
C SER A 124 -21.24 -8.07 18.65
N LYS A 125 -20.50 -8.96 17.98
CA LYS A 125 -20.37 -10.38 18.35
C LYS A 125 -19.37 -10.63 19.50
N GLY A 126 -18.81 -9.60 20.10
CA GLY A 126 -17.82 -9.74 21.18
C GLY A 126 -16.44 -10.22 20.70
N ILE A 127 -16.21 -10.31 19.40
CA ILE A 127 -14.91 -10.73 18.83
C ILE A 127 -13.88 -9.65 19.12
N ARG A 128 -12.82 -10.03 19.81
CA ARG A 128 -11.71 -9.13 20.11
C ARG A 128 -10.87 -8.92 18.87
N LEU A 129 -10.84 -7.71 18.36
CA LEU A 129 -10.06 -7.31 17.21
C LEU A 129 -8.61 -6.97 17.60
N GLY A 130 -7.71 -7.07 16.63
CA GLY A 130 -6.29 -6.73 16.76
C GLY A 130 -5.40 -7.95 17.03
N ARG A 131 -4.12 -7.69 17.30
CA ARG A 131 -3.14 -8.75 17.54
C ARG A 131 -3.52 -9.55 18.79
N PRO A 132 -3.56 -10.90 18.73
CA PRO A 132 -3.80 -11.73 19.89
C PRO A 132 -2.84 -11.39 21.04
N ARG A 133 -3.37 -11.29 22.25
CA ARG A 133 -2.50 -11.07 23.42
C ARG A 133 -1.66 -12.31 23.64
N ARG A 134 -0.36 -12.12 23.80
CA ARG A 134 0.49 -13.23 24.25
C ARG A 134 0.06 -13.63 25.66
N VAL A 135 -0.29 -14.90 25.79
CA VAL A 135 -0.57 -15.52 27.07
C VAL A 135 0.76 -16.02 27.63
N ALA A 136 1.04 -15.71 28.88
CA ALA A 136 2.18 -16.24 29.59
C ALA A 136 1.75 -16.62 31.01
N ASP A 137 2.39 -17.63 31.58
CA ASP A 137 2.10 -18.09 32.91
C ASP A 137 2.48 -17.04 33.97
N VAL A 138 1.45 -16.39 34.49
CA VAL A 138 1.60 -15.34 35.52
C VAL A 138 2.13 -15.92 36.84
N GLN A 139 1.78 -17.15 37.18
CA GLN A 139 2.28 -17.83 38.40
C GLN A 139 3.80 -18.04 38.28
N LYS A 140 4.26 -18.47 37.12
CA LYS A 140 5.69 -18.62 36.82
C LYS A 140 6.42 -17.29 36.89
N ILE A 141 5.81 -16.21 36.37
CA ILE A 141 6.37 -14.85 36.48
C ILE A 141 6.52 -14.45 37.94
N ARG A 142 5.46 -14.70 38.76
CA ARG A 142 5.44 -14.38 40.20
C ARG A 142 6.51 -15.15 40.97
N SER A 143 6.62 -16.47 40.78
CA SER A 143 7.61 -17.31 41.45
C SER A 143 9.05 -16.93 41.11
N LEU A 144 9.35 -16.62 39.83
CA LEU A 144 10.67 -16.19 39.43
C LEU A 144 11.05 -14.82 40.05
N ARG A 145 10.08 -13.91 40.14
CA ARG A 145 10.30 -12.61 40.80
C ARG A 145 10.50 -12.75 42.31
N ALA A 146 9.75 -13.64 42.95
CA ALA A 146 9.95 -13.93 44.37
C ALA A 146 11.33 -14.51 44.71
N ARG A 147 11.95 -15.20 43.74
CA ARG A 147 13.35 -15.69 43.83
C ARG A 147 14.41 -14.61 43.54
N GLY A 148 14.02 -13.33 43.32
CA GLY A 148 14.92 -12.23 43.08
C GLY A 148 15.43 -12.15 41.63
N GLU A 149 14.91 -12.94 40.66
CA GLU A 149 15.37 -12.88 39.29
C GLU A 149 15.07 -11.52 38.62
N THR A 150 15.97 -11.05 37.77
CA THR A 150 15.79 -9.79 37.02
C THR A 150 14.66 -9.93 35.99
N TRP A 151 14.03 -8.81 35.63
CA TRP A 151 12.95 -8.80 34.64
C TRP A 151 13.38 -9.33 33.27
N GLU A 152 14.63 -9.18 32.89
CA GLU A 152 15.21 -9.68 31.65
C GLU A 152 15.27 -11.22 31.65
N ARG A 153 15.71 -11.82 32.78
CA ARG A 153 15.74 -13.28 32.96
C ARG A 153 14.33 -13.86 32.98
N VAL A 154 13.42 -13.25 33.71
CA VAL A 154 12.00 -13.66 33.76
C VAL A 154 11.38 -13.64 32.38
N ALA A 155 11.53 -12.54 31.63
CA ALA A 155 10.99 -12.37 30.28
C ALA A 155 11.50 -13.47 29.33
N ARG A 156 12.81 -13.77 29.38
CA ARG A 156 13.44 -14.81 28.57
C ARG A 156 12.89 -16.21 28.92
N ARG A 157 12.75 -16.53 30.21
CA ARG A 157 12.23 -17.83 30.67
C ARG A 157 10.78 -18.08 30.36
N VAL A 158 9.98 -17.02 30.26
CA VAL A 158 8.54 -17.10 29.99
C VAL A 158 8.21 -16.85 28.51
N GLY A 159 9.22 -16.53 27.69
CA GLY A 159 9.07 -16.34 26.23
C GLY A 159 8.30 -15.08 25.82
N VAL A 160 8.35 -14.01 26.64
CA VAL A 160 7.70 -12.73 26.35
C VAL A 160 8.68 -11.57 26.51
N SER A 161 8.30 -10.38 26.02
CA SER A 161 9.11 -9.19 26.28
C SER A 161 9.03 -8.76 27.75
N ARG A 162 10.09 -8.05 28.23
CA ARG A 162 10.12 -7.46 29.58
C ARG A 162 8.85 -6.65 29.88
N ALA A 163 8.45 -5.77 28.95
CA ALA A 163 7.25 -4.96 29.11
C ALA A 163 5.97 -5.80 29.26
N THR A 164 5.89 -6.92 28.51
CA THR A 164 4.76 -7.85 28.61
C THR A 164 4.74 -8.58 29.95
N ALA A 165 5.89 -9.07 30.43
CA ALA A 165 5.99 -9.75 31.74
C ALA A 165 5.56 -8.81 32.88
N VAL A 166 6.04 -7.56 32.89
CA VAL A 166 5.66 -6.55 33.89
C VAL A 166 4.15 -6.26 33.84
N ARG A 167 3.60 -6.06 32.63
CA ARG A 167 2.17 -5.78 32.45
C ARG A 167 1.29 -6.93 32.91
N LEU A 168 1.65 -8.17 32.60
CA LEU A 168 0.89 -9.37 32.99
C LEU A 168 0.87 -9.50 34.51
N LEU A 169 1.98 -9.30 35.21
CA LEU A 169 2.01 -9.35 36.67
C LEU A 169 1.16 -8.24 37.31
N LYS A 170 1.28 -6.99 36.81
CA LYS A 170 0.46 -5.86 37.28
C LYS A 170 -1.04 -6.07 37.05
N SER A 171 -1.42 -6.63 35.87
CA SER A 171 -2.84 -6.90 35.59
C SER A 171 -3.44 -7.98 36.48
N ALA A 172 -2.64 -8.94 36.93
CA ALA A 172 -3.07 -9.99 37.86
C ALA A 172 -3.13 -9.54 39.35
N GLN A 173 -2.55 -8.38 39.62
CA GLN A 173 -2.59 -7.76 40.99
C GLN A 173 -3.73 -6.74 41.15
N LYS A 174 -4.38 -6.31 40.07
CA LYS A 174 -5.58 -5.46 40.16
C LYS A 174 -6.75 -6.34 40.59
N PRO A 175 -7.39 -6.06 41.74
CA PRO A 175 -8.63 -6.73 42.12
C PRO A 175 -9.65 -6.44 41.01
N SER A 176 -10.37 -7.47 40.57
CA SER A 176 -11.52 -7.32 39.68
C SER A 176 -12.56 -6.50 40.40
N SER A 177 -12.64 -5.21 40.11
CA SER A 177 -13.82 -4.43 40.47
C SER A 177 -14.98 -5.03 39.67
N LYS A 178 -15.70 -5.94 40.29
CA LYS A 178 -16.99 -6.41 39.82
C LYS A 178 -17.88 -5.18 39.70
N VAL A 179 -18.28 -4.89 38.48
CA VAL A 179 -19.45 -4.04 38.25
C VAL A 179 -20.64 -4.79 38.82
N SER A 180 -21.16 -4.29 39.94
CA SER A 180 -22.47 -4.59 40.43
C SER A 180 -23.45 -3.66 39.77
N SER A 181 -24.54 -4.23 39.34
CA SER A 181 -25.83 -3.65 38.91
C SER A 181 -25.94 -3.30 37.48
#